data_b4e91f73b0b86cf37351c7bac256da39
#
_entry.id   b4e91f73b0b86cf37351c7bac256da39
#
_cell.length_a   1.000
_cell.length_b   1.000
_cell.length_c   1.000
_cell.angle_alpha   90.00
_cell.angle_beta   90.00
_cell.angle_gamma   90.00
#
_symmetry.space_group_name_H-M   'P 1'
#
loop_
_entity.id
_entity.type
_entity.pdbx_description
1 polymer ?
#
loop_
_entity_poly.entity_id
_entity_poly.type
_entity_poly.pdbx_seq_one_letter_code
_entity_poly.pdbx_strand_id
1 'polypeptide(L)'
;DQWVNYVRAQEMGNREDLRWISITNPDGIGFVFIAGDKMSASALHATAQDMVDPANHRRLLHKYEVPMRKETVLCLDANQRPLGNASCGPGPMQKYELRSQPTVFSFIILPLERSYSTEELIKKARVQMPVCMPVLIERDNNGYLNLKTNTPGATVHYSLNGGEEKIYTEPFEFISGGHVEAYAVSEQLGKSARTSAEFPIYVDRSLWKIVSVSSENEGEEARNAIDGDLNTIWHSRWNDPVAKHPHEIVVDMSSSLEIDKFIYQPRNSENGRIKDYELYFSKDGKNWENKTKGRFENSSSAQFVTLEKPIVARYFKLIALSEIYGRDWASAAELNVNAVRNLSGASEERQKVVYVDSDADGSMKLAADGDINTFWHTVHNQFYLAPYPHEIQIALAKETTVKGLKYTPRQDSSEGRIGKYEVYISHDGKEWGKAVASGTFADSKEVQTVEFNPCKARYVKLQALSAVIKEAKMAAVAELEVLLVE
;
A
#
# COMPACT_ATOMS: atom_id res chain seq x y z
N ASP A 1 12.92 -22.84 31.17
CA ASP A 1 13.66 -21.59 31.01
C ASP A 1 14.13 -21.44 29.56
N GLN A 2 13.79 -20.32 28.94
CA GLN A 2 14.16 -20.02 27.55
C GLN A 2 15.39 -19.11 27.47
N TRP A 3 16.00 -18.77 28.61
CA TRP A 3 17.19 -17.94 28.67
C TRP A 3 18.39 -18.63 28.01
N VAL A 4 19.09 -17.92 27.13
CA VAL A 4 20.32 -18.33 26.47
C VAL A 4 21.46 -17.41 26.90
N ASN A 5 22.57 -18.00 27.34
CA ASN A 5 23.74 -17.28 27.84
C ASN A 5 24.62 -16.74 26.72
N TYR A 6 24.14 -15.69 26.01
CA TYR A 6 24.99 -14.93 25.09
C TYR A 6 26.01 -14.06 25.82
N VAL A 7 27.14 -13.76 25.20
CA VAL A 7 28.16 -12.86 25.74
C VAL A 7 27.58 -11.48 26.01
N ARG A 8 26.81 -10.96 25.10
CA ARG A 8 25.96 -9.77 25.27
C ARG A 8 24.51 -10.18 25.39
N ALA A 9 23.80 -9.58 26.33
CA ALA A 9 22.36 -9.79 26.46
C ALA A 9 21.66 -9.32 25.18
N GLN A 10 20.72 -10.09 24.69
CA GLN A 10 19.94 -9.81 23.49
C GLN A 10 18.63 -10.59 23.56
N GLU A 11 17.66 -10.23 22.72
CA GLU A 11 16.42 -10.98 22.60
C GLU A 11 16.71 -12.47 22.28
N MET A 12 15.98 -13.32 22.95
CA MET A 12 16.19 -14.77 22.87
C MET A 12 14.92 -15.52 23.28
N GLY A 13 14.91 -16.82 23.08
CA GLY A 13 13.89 -17.71 23.64
C GLY A 13 12.57 -17.71 22.87
N ASN A 14 12.43 -16.93 21.78
CA ASN A 14 11.23 -16.99 20.97
C ASN A 14 11.00 -18.38 20.37
N ARG A 15 9.72 -18.79 20.35
CA ARG A 15 9.23 -20.00 19.67
C ARG A 15 8.12 -19.60 18.73
N GLU A 16 8.23 -20.02 17.49
CA GLU A 16 7.27 -19.73 16.44
C GLU A 16 6.30 -20.88 16.20
N ASP A 17 5.23 -20.61 15.49
CA ASP A 17 4.20 -21.57 15.11
C ASP A 17 3.55 -22.31 16.29
N LEU A 18 3.52 -21.66 17.46
CA LEU A 18 2.90 -22.23 18.65
C LEU A 18 1.38 -22.22 18.51
N ARG A 19 0.77 -23.32 18.94
CA ARG A 19 -0.69 -23.41 19.10
C ARG A 19 -1.10 -23.11 20.53
N TRP A 20 -0.20 -23.32 21.47
CA TRP A 20 -0.39 -22.97 22.88
C TRP A 20 0.96 -22.88 23.61
N ILE A 21 0.96 -22.19 24.72
CA ILE A 21 2.05 -22.16 25.71
C ILE A 21 1.45 -22.14 27.12
N SER A 22 2.07 -22.81 28.07
CA SER A 22 1.68 -22.75 29.47
C SER A 22 2.80 -22.16 30.33
N ILE A 23 2.39 -21.41 31.34
CA ILE A 23 3.27 -20.91 32.41
C ILE A 23 2.67 -21.36 33.74
N THR A 24 3.45 -22.10 34.51
CA THR A 24 3.02 -22.63 35.79
C THR A 24 4.12 -22.50 36.86
N ASN A 25 3.70 -22.43 38.12
CA ASN A 25 4.60 -22.61 39.25
C ASN A 25 4.98 -24.09 39.39
N PRO A 26 5.87 -24.46 40.37
CA PRO A 26 6.25 -25.85 40.61
C PRO A 26 5.08 -26.80 40.93
N ASP A 27 3.97 -26.28 41.48
CA ASP A 27 2.76 -27.07 41.78
C ASP A 27 1.87 -27.28 40.57
N GLY A 28 2.24 -26.69 39.41
CA GLY A 28 1.49 -26.77 38.15
C GLY A 28 0.32 -25.79 38.07
N ILE A 29 0.21 -24.88 39.03
CA ILE A 29 -0.83 -23.81 39.03
C ILE A 29 -0.33 -22.66 38.16
N GLY A 30 -1.18 -22.16 37.26
CA GLY A 30 -0.83 -21.07 36.37
C GLY A 30 -1.84 -20.86 35.25
N PHE A 31 -1.33 -20.68 34.04
CA PHE A 31 -2.18 -20.42 32.87
C PHE A 31 -1.67 -21.17 31.65
N VAL A 32 -2.60 -21.52 30.74
CA VAL A 32 -2.31 -21.89 29.38
C VAL A 32 -2.89 -20.84 28.44
N PHE A 33 -2.09 -20.42 27.46
CA PHE A 33 -2.43 -19.49 26.42
C PHE A 33 -2.56 -20.26 25.11
N ILE A 34 -3.73 -20.19 24.49
CA ILE A 34 -4.07 -20.99 23.29
C ILE A 34 -4.30 -20.02 22.14
N ALA A 35 -3.50 -20.13 21.07
CA ALA A 35 -3.64 -19.30 19.90
C ALA A 35 -4.97 -19.58 19.17
N GLY A 36 -5.58 -18.57 18.59
CA GLY A 36 -6.71 -18.73 17.67
C GLY A 36 -6.32 -19.50 16.41
N ASP A 37 -5.15 -19.23 15.87
CA ASP A 37 -4.50 -20.00 14.79
C ASP A 37 -3.09 -20.40 15.25
N LYS A 38 -2.13 -19.54 15.07
CA LYS A 38 -0.74 -19.68 15.51
C LYS A 38 -0.26 -18.40 16.16
N MET A 39 0.76 -18.51 16.98
CA MET A 39 1.42 -17.36 17.61
C MET A 39 2.90 -17.64 17.78
N SER A 40 3.68 -16.59 17.96
CA SER A 40 5.02 -16.69 18.53
C SER A 40 4.95 -16.35 20.02
N ALA A 41 5.84 -16.92 20.81
CA ALA A 41 5.93 -16.58 22.22
C ALA A 41 7.34 -16.72 22.78
N SER A 42 7.65 -15.85 23.75
CA SER A 42 8.82 -16.00 24.62
C SER A 42 8.43 -15.78 26.08
N ALA A 43 9.15 -16.45 26.98
CA ALA A 43 8.96 -16.34 28.41
C ALA A 43 10.33 -16.25 29.11
N LEU A 44 10.67 -15.07 29.60
CA LEU A 44 11.96 -14.74 30.20
C LEU A 44 11.77 -14.08 31.56
N HIS A 45 12.86 -13.98 32.34
CA HIS A 45 12.91 -13.21 33.58
C HIS A 45 13.59 -11.84 33.37
N ALA A 46 13.46 -11.27 32.17
CA ALA A 46 13.96 -9.95 31.81
C ALA A 46 13.13 -9.36 30.67
N THR A 47 12.99 -8.04 30.64
CA THR A 47 12.48 -7.30 29.49
C THR A 47 13.61 -6.92 28.54
N ALA A 48 13.31 -6.47 27.33
CA ALA A 48 14.29 -5.92 26.40
C ALA A 48 15.05 -4.72 27.02
N GLN A 49 14.36 -3.88 27.81
CA GLN A 49 14.98 -2.75 28.51
C GLN A 49 15.97 -3.16 29.59
N ASP A 50 15.72 -4.27 30.27
CA ASP A 50 16.64 -4.79 31.29
C ASP A 50 17.98 -5.25 30.70
N MET A 51 18.04 -5.48 29.39
CA MET A 51 19.25 -5.89 28.66
C MET A 51 20.12 -4.72 28.20
N VAL A 52 19.63 -3.49 28.34
CA VAL A 52 20.31 -2.27 27.89
C VAL A 52 20.89 -1.53 29.09
N ASP A 53 22.10 -0.99 28.94
CA ASP A 53 22.73 -0.16 29.96
C ASP A 53 21.93 1.13 30.17
N PRO A 54 21.39 1.37 31.37
CA PRO A 54 20.61 2.58 31.63
C PRO A 54 21.41 3.88 31.52
N ALA A 55 22.74 3.81 31.67
CA ALA A 55 23.64 4.95 31.52
C ALA A 55 24.08 5.16 30.05
N ASN A 56 23.99 4.11 29.22
CA ASN A 56 24.37 4.17 27.82
C ASN A 56 23.45 3.26 26.97
N HIS A 57 22.35 3.81 26.50
CA HIS A 57 21.32 3.09 25.72
C HIS A 57 21.82 2.46 24.40
N ARG A 58 23.06 2.69 24.00
CA ARG A 58 23.70 2.01 22.86
C ARG A 58 24.52 0.78 23.28
N ARG A 59 24.65 0.54 24.58
CA ARG A 59 25.40 -0.60 25.13
C ARG A 59 24.43 -1.68 25.60
N LEU A 60 24.55 -2.87 25.08
CA LEU A 60 23.92 -4.05 25.65
C LEU A 60 24.76 -4.54 26.84
N LEU A 61 24.08 -4.92 27.92
CA LEU A 61 24.70 -5.47 29.12
C LEU A 61 25.32 -6.84 28.85
N HIS A 62 26.31 -7.24 29.64
CA HIS A 62 26.72 -8.64 29.69
C HIS A 62 25.68 -9.45 30.49
N LYS A 63 25.61 -10.75 30.24
CA LYS A 63 24.63 -11.64 30.88
C LYS A 63 24.60 -11.57 32.41
N TYR A 64 25.75 -11.29 33.03
CA TYR A 64 25.88 -11.15 34.49
C TYR A 64 25.50 -9.76 35.02
N GLU A 65 25.32 -8.80 34.16
CA GLU A 65 24.88 -7.44 34.49
C GLU A 65 23.36 -7.31 34.41
N VAL A 66 22.65 -8.22 33.73
CA VAL A 66 21.19 -8.14 33.54
C VAL A 66 20.48 -8.38 34.86
N PRO A 67 19.65 -7.43 35.33
CA PRO A 67 18.85 -7.62 36.54
C PRO A 67 17.70 -8.60 36.28
N MET A 68 17.89 -9.86 36.66
CA MET A 68 16.85 -10.89 36.50
C MET A 68 15.67 -10.60 37.40
N ARG A 69 14.48 -10.58 36.82
CA ARG A 69 13.21 -10.36 37.50
C ARG A 69 12.73 -11.65 38.20
N LYS A 70 11.94 -11.48 39.23
CA LYS A 70 11.20 -12.61 39.85
C LYS A 70 10.03 -13.05 39.00
N GLU A 71 9.41 -12.11 38.31
CA GLU A 71 8.28 -12.29 37.43
C GLU A 71 8.74 -12.95 36.11
N THR A 72 7.87 -13.77 35.55
CA THR A 72 8.03 -14.23 34.17
C THR A 72 7.42 -13.18 33.25
N VAL A 73 8.23 -12.60 32.38
CA VAL A 73 7.80 -11.72 31.31
C VAL A 73 7.40 -12.59 30.11
N LEU A 74 6.11 -12.66 29.83
CA LEU A 74 5.55 -13.41 28.70
C LEU A 74 5.27 -12.44 27.56
N CYS A 75 5.85 -12.72 26.41
CA CYS A 75 5.47 -12.07 25.13
C CYS A 75 4.64 -13.04 24.31
N LEU A 76 3.50 -12.59 23.80
CA LEU A 76 2.65 -13.31 22.86
C LEU A 76 2.51 -12.43 21.62
N ASP A 77 3.00 -12.91 20.49
CA ASP A 77 3.10 -12.13 19.27
C ASP A 77 2.32 -12.79 18.14
N ALA A 78 1.56 -11.99 17.40
CA ALA A 78 0.88 -12.44 16.18
C ALA A 78 1.91 -12.85 15.10
N ASN A 79 2.96 -12.05 14.97
CA ASN A 79 4.07 -12.26 14.04
C ASN A 79 5.34 -11.62 14.61
N GLN A 80 6.49 -12.10 14.18
CA GLN A 80 7.77 -11.47 14.44
C GLN A 80 8.52 -11.17 13.16
N ARG A 81 9.22 -10.03 13.13
CA ARG A 81 10.09 -9.69 12.00
C ARG A 81 11.27 -10.65 11.97
N PRO A 82 11.53 -11.34 10.86
CA PRO A 82 12.68 -12.21 10.74
C PRO A 82 14.00 -11.42 10.83
N LEU A 83 15.03 -12.00 11.42
CA LEU A 83 16.33 -11.35 11.59
C LEU A 83 17.08 -11.20 10.25
N GLY A 84 16.91 -12.13 9.31
CA GLY A 84 17.74 -12.21 8.13
C GLY A 84 19.21 -12.40 8.52
N ASN A 85 20.11 -11.74 7.80
CA ASN A 85 21.54 -11.68 8.09
C ASN A 85 21.98 -10.29 8.60
N ALA A 86 21.05 -9.49 9.12
CA ALA A 86 21.26 -8.07 9.40
C ALA A 86 22.36 -7.75 10.42
N SER A 87 22.80 -8.74 11.22
CA SER A 87 23.96 -8.55 12.12
C SER A 87 25.31 -8.48 11.38
N CYS A 88 25.43 -9.12 10.22
CA CYS A 88 26.64 -9.15 9.39
C CYS A 88 26.34 -9.15 7.87
N GLY A 89 25.13 -8.83 7.46
CA GLY A 89 24.72 -8.91 6.05
C GLY A 89 23.40 -8.23 5.80
N PRO A 90 22.75 -8.49 4.66
CA PRO A 90 21.48 -7.87 4.31
C PRO A 90 20.36 -8.23 5.28
N GLY A 91 19.39 -7.36 5.41
CA GLY A 91 18.13 -7.60 6.11
C GLY A 91 17.34 -8.78 5.48
N PRO A 92 16.17 -9.09 6.02
CA PRO A 92 15.31 -10.12 5.44
C PRO A 92 14.84 -9.72 4.03
N MET A 93 14.54 -10.72 3.21
CA MET A 93 13.93 -10.47 1.91
C MET A 93 12.56 -9.80 2.09
N GLN A 94 12.19 -8.91 1.19
CA GLN A 94 10.96 -8.12 1.24
C GLN A 94 9.69 -8.96 1.52
N LYS A 95 9.59 -10.14 0.92
CA LYS A 95 8.44 -11.05 1.13
C LYS A 95 8.28 -11.56 2.57
N TYR A 96 9.31 -11.43 3.40
CA TYR A 96 9.29 -11.81 4.81
C TYR A 96 9.31 -10.60 5.74
N GLU A 97 9.37 -9.40 5.21
CA GLU A 97 9.41 -8.18 6.01
C GLU A 97 8.05 -7.96 6.68
N LEU A 98 8.06 -7.83 8.00
CA LEU A 98 6.87 -7.50 8.76
C LEU A 98 6.63 -5.98 8.68
N ARG A 99 5.54 -5.60 8.05
CA ARG A 99 5.15 -4.19 7.87
C ARG A 99 3.95 -3.85 8.72
N SER A 100 3.80 -2.56 9.00
CA SER A 100 2.60 -2.05 9.66
C SER A 100 1.40 -2.22 8.73
N GLN A 101 0.49 -3.10 9.13
CA GLN A 101 -0.75 -3.39 8.40
C GLN A 101 -1.85 -3.78 9.39
N PRO A 102 -3.12 -3.63 9.06
CA PRO A 102 -4.23 -4.13 9.88
C PRO A 102 -4.02 -5.60 10.22
N THR A 103 -4.10 -5.94 11.50
CA THR A 103 -3.87 -7.30 11.96
C THR A 103 -4.88 -7.65 13.05
N VAL A 104 -5.45 -8.85 12.97
CA VAL A 104 -6.28 -9.42 14.02
C VAL A 104 -5.49 -10.53 14.71
N PHE A 105 -5.32 -10.40 16.00
CA PHE A 105 -4.67 -11.40 16.84
C PHE A 105 -5.60 -11.81 17.96
N SER A 106 -5.82 -13.11 18.11
CA SER A 106 -6.69 -13.66 19.16
C SER A 106 -6.06 -14.86 19.84
N PHE A 107 -6.27 -14.95 21.15
CA PHE A 107 -5.88 -16.10 21.94
C PHE A 107 -6.83 -16.27 23.14
N ILE A 108 -6.84 -17.46 23.72
CA ILE A 108 -7.63 -17.81 24.90
C ILE A 108 -6.68 -18.02 26.07
N ILE A 109 -7.04 -17.49 27.24
CA ILE A 109 -6.33 -17.72 28.50
C ILE A 109 -7.19 -18.63 29.36
N LEU A 110 -6.66 -19.79 29.76
CA LEU A 110 -7.31 -20.69 30.69
C LEU A 110 -6.47 -20.86 31.96
N PRO A 111 -7.06 -20.76 33.14
CA PRO A 111 -6.38 -21.07 34.40
C PRO A 111 -6.08 -22.58 34.50
N LEU A 112 -4.96 -22.89 35.12
CA LEU A 112 -4.55 -24.21 35.48
C LEU A 112 -4.52 -24.32 37.00
N GLU A 113 -5.32 -25.21 37.58
CA GLU A 113 -5.51 -25.36 39.04
C GLU A 113 -4.60 -26.43 39.66
N ARG A 114 -3.93 -27.22 38.83
CA ARG A 114 -3.04 -28.31 39.20
C ARG A 114 -2.03 -28.57 38.07
N SER A 115 -1.07 -29.44 38.33
CA SER A 115 -0.25 -30.01 37.27
C SER A 115 -1.10 -30.79 36.27
N TYR A 116 -0.83 -30.55 34.99
CA TYR A 116 -1.42 -31.25 33.85
C TYR A 116 -0.28 -31.87 33.02
N SER A 117 -0.48 -33.09 32.54
CA SER A 117 0.40 -33.65 31.54
C SER A 117 0.31 -32.91 30.22
N THR A 118 1.31 -33.02 29.38
CA THR A 118 1.30 -32.45 28.04
C THR A 118 0.09 -32.91 27.22
N GLU A 119 -0.30 -34.18 27.37
CA GLU A 119 -1.49 -34.73 26.69
C GLU A 119 -2.79 -34.09 27.16
N GLU A 120 -2.93 -33.87 28.48
CA GLU A 120 -4.10 -33.16 29.04
C GLU A 120 -4.15 -31.71 28.57
N LEU A 121 -3.00 -31.00 28.51
CA LEU A 121 -2.91 -29.63 27.99
C LEU A 121 -3.28 -29.59 26.51
N ILE A 122 -2.80 -30.53 25.70
CA ILE A 122 -3.17 -30.65 24.29
C ILE A 122 -4.69 -30.87 24.15
N LYS A 123 -5.29 -31.74 24.98
CA LYS A 123 -6.74 -31.95 24.96
C LYS A 123 -7.49 -30.67 25.34
N LYS A 124 -7.08 -29.99 26.42
CA LYS A 124 -7.67 -28.69 26.80
C LYS A 124 -7.58 -27.67 25.68
N ALA A 125 -6.41 -27.53 25.05
CA ALA A 125 -6.21 -26.64 23.94
C ALA A 125 -7.13 -26.97 22.73
N ARG A 126 -7.24 -28.24 22.38
CA ARG A 126 -8.09 -28.70 21.27
C ARG A 126 -9.58 -28.51 21.55
N VAL A 127 -10.04 -28.68 22.78
CA VAL A 127 -11.46 -28.47 23.14
C VAL A 127 -11.84 -27.01 23.11
N GLN A 128 -10.91 -26.11 23.42
CA GLN A 128 -11.16 -24.66 23.41
C GLN A 128 -10.95 -24.01 22.02
N MET A 129 -10.29 -24.68 21.12
CA MET A 129 -10.27 -24.38 19.70
C MET A 129 -11.25 -25.35 19.00
N PRO A 130 -12.21 -24.87 18.32
CA PRO A 130 -12.20 -23.74 17.42
C PRO A 130 -13.16 -22.63 17.82
N VAL A 131 -12.70 -21.42 17.76
CA VAL A 131 -13.56 -20.22 17.76
C VAL A 131 -13.69 -19.70 16.34
N CYS A 132 -14.82 -19.15 16.02
CA CYS A 132 -14.95 -18.42 14.76
C CYS A 132 -14.03 -17.20 14.81
N MET A 133 -13.08 -17.13 13.89
CA MET A 133 -12.06 -16.09 13.87
C MET A 133 -12.65 -14.74 13.45
N PRO A 134 -12.22 -13.64 14.10
CA PRO A 134 -12.61 -12.30 13.71
C PRO A 134 -12.24 -12.00 12.23
N VAL A 135 -12.89 -10.97 11.70
CA VAL A 135 -12.67 -10.54 10.32
C VAL A 135 -11.53 -9.53 10.27
N LEU A 136 -10.57 -9.75 9.40
CA LEU A 136 -9.59 -8.74 9.01
C LEU A 136 -10.25 -7.79 8.00
N ILE A 137 -10.16 -6.49 8.28
CA ILE A 137 -10.73 -5.43 7.43
C ILE A 137 -9.59 -4.65 6.80
N GLU A 138 -9.47 -4.71 5.50
CA GLU A 138 -8.39 -4.04 4.75
C GLU A 138 -8.99 -3.27 3.56
N ARG A 139 -8.41 -2.11 3.26
CA ARG A 139 -8.67 -1.41 1.99
C ARG A 139 -7.38 -1.37 1.18
N ASP A 140 -7.44 -1.89 -0.04
CA ASP A 140 -6.27 -1.94 -0.93
C ASP A 140 -5.93 -0.57 -1.55
N ASN A 141 -4.82 -0.55 -2.29
CA ASN A 141 -4.33 0.67 -2.96
C ASN A 141 -5.22 1.15 -4.12
N ASN A 142 -6.25 0.39 -4.48
CA ASN A 142 -7.23 0.77 -5.50
C ASN A 142 -8.57 1.24 -4.89
N GLY A 143 -8.67 1.28 -3.54
CA GLY A 143 -9.86 1.71 -2.83
C GLY A 143 -10.90 0.60 -2.61
N TYR A 144 -10.55 -0.67 -2.87
CA TYR A 144 -11.45 -1.81 -2.63
C TYR A 144 -11.33 -2.31 -1.19
N LEU A 145 -12.47 -2.50 -0.54
CA LEU A 145 -12.55 -3.10 0.78
C LEU A 145 -12.51 -4.62 0.68
N ASN A 146 -11.58 -5.23 1.39
CA ASN A 146 -11.39 -6.67 1.51
C ASN A 146 -11.68 -7.11 2.93
N LEU A 147 -12.58 -8.08 3.09
CA LEU A 147 -12.97 -8.64 4.38
C LEU A 147 -12.61 -10.13 4.41
N LYS A 148 -11.71 -10.53 5.29
CA LYS A 148 -11.18 -11.89 5.34
C LYS A 148 -11.30 -12.48 6.73
N THR A 149 -11.60 -13.77 6.84
CA THR A 149 -11.50 -14.54 8.07
C THR A 149 -10.74 -15.84 7.82
N ASN A 150 -9.99 -16.28 8.82
CA ASN A 150 -9.28 -17.57 8.76
C ASN A 150 -10.18 -18.75 9.14
N THR A 151 -11.48 -18.53 9.39
CA THR A 151 -12.44 -19.62 9.64
C THR A 151 -12.97 -20.17 8.32
N PRO A 152 -12.61 -21.40 7.93
CA PRO A 152 -13.07 -21.99 6.67
C PRO A 152 -14.60 -22.10 6.63
N GLY A 153 -15.22 -21.70 5.51
CA GLY A 153 -16.65 -21.78 5.29
C GLY A 153 -17.52 -20.84 6.12
N ALA A 154 -16.91 -19.90 6.85
CA ALA A 154 -17.68 -18.90 7.58
C ALA A 154 -18.20 -17.81 6.65
N THR A 155 -19.43 -17.36 6.91
CA THR A 155 -20.03 -16.20 6.22
C THR A 155 -19.58 -14.92 6.93
N VAL A 156 -19.08 -13.95 6.16
CA VAL A 156 -18.68 -12.63 6.70
C VAL A 156 -19.85 -11.67 6.58
N HIS A 157 -20.20 -11.03 7.69
CA HIS A 157 -21.20 -9.97 7.79
C HIS A 157 -20.50 -8.65 8.06
N TYR A 158 -21.00 -7.56 7.46
CA TYR A 158 -20.44 -6.23 7.66
C TYR A 158 -21.50 -5.13 7.61
N SER A 159 -21.19 -3.99 8.19
CA SER A 159 -21.94 -2.75 8.05
C SER A 159 -21.00 -1.56 7.80
N LEU A 160 -21.50 -0.56 7.09
CA LEU A 160 -20.79 0.67 6.78
C LEU A 160 -21.50 1.84 7.45
N ASN A 161 -20.74 2.66 8.20
CA ASN A 161 -21.23 3.89 8.84
C ASN A 161 -22.49 3.67 9.73
N GLY A 162 -22.58 2.51 10.37
CA GLY A 162 -23.74 2.15 11.20
C GLY A 162 -25.01 1.83 10.40
N GLY A 163 -24.91 1.64 9.08
CA GLY A 163 -26.02 1.27 8.22
C GLY A 163 -26.42 -0.21 8.32
N GLU A 164 -27.25 -0.67 7.38
CA GLU A 164 -27.73 -2.05 7.35
C GLU A 164 -26.59 -3.06 7.23
N GLU A 165 -26.77 -4.20 7.90
CA GLU A 165 -25.86 -5.33 7.85
C GLU A 165 -25.99 -6.05 6.50
N LYS A 166 -24.86 -6.38 5.87
CA LYS A 166 -24.75 -7.06 4.59
C LYS A 166 -23.86 -8.29 4.69
N ILE A 167 -24.05 -9.23 3.78
CA ILE A 167 -23.16 -10.38 3.61
C ILE A 167 -22.07 -9.98 2.60
N TYR A 168 -20.82 -10.23 2.96
CA TYR A 168 -19.68 -10.01 2.08
C TYR A 168 -19.49 -11.21 1.15
N THR A 169 -19.40 -10.96 -0.14
CA THR A 169 -19.21 -11.97 -1.18
C THR A 169 -17.92 -11.77 -1.97
N GLU A 170 -17.55 -10.52 -2.21
CA GLU A 170 -16.36 -10.14 -2.99
C GLU A 170 -15.88 -8.74 -2.62
N PRO A 171 -14.63 -8.36 -2.94
CA PRO A 171 -14.13 -7.01 -2.74
C PRO A 171 -14.98 -5.97 -3.47
N PHE A 172 -15.26 -4.84 -2.80
CA PHE A 172 -16.05 -3.76 -3.37
C PHE A 172 -15.41 -2.39 -3.10
N GLU A 173 -15.72 -1.40 -3.96
CA GLU A 173 -15.21 -0.04 -3.81
C GLU A 173 -15.73 0.62 -2.51
N PHE A 174 -14.81 1.15 -1.70
CA PHE A 174 -15.11 1.93 -0.50
C PHE A 174 -14.29 3.22 -0.50
N ILE A 175 -14.62 4.11 -1.45
CA ILE A 175 -13.91 5.37 -1.71
C ILE A 175 -14.36 6.52 -0.83
N SER A 176 -15.60 6.51 -0.36
CA SER A 176 -16.14 7.56 0.53
C SER A 176 -15.49 7.61 1.91
N GLY A 177 -14.79 6.55 2.29
CA GLY A 177 -14.29 6.40 3.65
C GLY A 177 -15.40 6.23 4.68
N GLY A 178 -15.03 6.17 5.96
CA GLY A 178 -15.92 6.03 7.10
C GLY A 178 -15.64 4.79 7.93
N HIS A 179 -16.59 4.44 8.78
CA HIS A 179 -16.53 3.34 9.72
C HIS A 179 -17.00 2.03 9.11
N VAL A 180 -16.22 0.98 9.28
CA VAL A 180 -16.56 -0.39 8.87
C VAL A 180 -16.57 -1.28 10.10
N GLU A 181 -17.66 -2.00 10.33
CA GLU A 181 -17.71 -3.10 11.28
C GLU A 181 -17.92 -4.42 10.56
N ALA A 182 -17.29 -5.49 11.04
CA ALA A 182 -17.48 -6.82 10.48
C ALA A 182 -17.35 -7.91 11.54
N TYR A 183 -17.97 -9.05 11.27
CA TYR A 183 -17.83 -10.29 12.03
C TYR A 183 -18.10 -11.49 11.13
N ALA A 184 -17.63 -12.66 11.53
CA ALA A 184 -17.86 -13.91 10.82
C ALA A 184 -18.85 -14.81 11.57
N VAL A 185 -19.58 -15.62 10.83
CA VAL A 185 -20.50 -16.64 11.36
C VAL A 185 -20.17 -17.99 10.74
N SER A 186 -19.89 -18.96 11.58
CA SER A 186 -19.71 -20.35 11.19
C SER A 186 -20.83 -21.21 11.79
N GLU A 187 -21.41 -22.12 11.02
CA GLU A 187 -22.43 -23.05 11.54
C GLU A 187 -21.92 -23.89 12.71
N GLN A 188 -20.64 -24.26 12.69
CA GLN A 188 -20.03 -25.12 13.69
C GLN A 188 -19.47 -24.36 14.89
N LEU A 189 -18.97 -23.12 14.67
CA LEU A 189 -18.17 -22.37 15.63
C LEU A 189 -18.88 -21.13 16.17
N GLY A 190 -20.11 -20.88 15.69
CA GLY A 190 -20.90 -19.72 16.09
C GLY A 190 -20.36 -18.42 15.50
N LYS A 191 -20.54 -17.32 16.23
CA LYS A 191 -20.22 -15.96 15.80
C LYS A 191 -18.87 -15.52 16.35
N SER A 192 -18.05 -14.87 15.52
CA SER A 192 -16.78 -14.25 15.93
C SER A 192 -17.00 -12.98 16.77
N ALA A 193 -15.94 -12.50 17.40
CA ALA A 193 -15.90 -11.12 17.87
C ALA A 193 -16.09 -10.16 16.68
N ARG A 194 -16.65 -8.97 16.94
CA ARG A 194 -16.71 -7.87 15.97
C ARG A 194 -15.36 -7.20 15.87
N THR A 195 -14.99 -6.83 14.68
CA THR A 195 -13.86 -5.96 14.38
C THR A 195 -14.36 -4.68 13.72
N SER A 196 -13.63 -3.59 13.88
CA SER A 196 -13.93 -2.33 13.24
C SER A 196 -12.69 -1.64 12.73
N ALA A 197 -12.85 -0.84 11.68
CA ALA A 197 -11.80 -0.01 11.11
C ALA A 197 -12.39 1.32 10.60
N GLU A 198 -11.60 2.39 10.74
CA GLU A 198 -11.89 3.70 10.16
C GLU A 198 -11.03 3.91 8.93
N PHE A 199 -11.63 4.34 7.85
CA PHE A 199 -10.92 4.67 6.62
C PHE A 199 -11.16 6.14 6.25
N PRO A 200 -10.10 6.89 5.92
CA PRO A 200 -10.27 8.19 5.28
C PRO A 200 -10.91 8.00 3.89
N ILE A 201 -11.35 9.09 3.27
CA ILE A 201 -11.72 9.02 1.87
C ILE A 201 -10.54 8.48 1.04
N TYR A 202 -10.85 7.72 0.03
CA TYR A 202 -9.81 7.20 -0.86
C TYR A 202 -9.34 8.29 -1.80
N VAL A 203 -8.03 8.47 -1.90
CA VAL A 203 -7.38 9.33 -2.87
C VAL A 203 -6.57 8.45 -3.80
N ASP A 204 -6.90 8.46 -5.08
CA ASP A 204 -6.15 7.74 -6.10
C ASP A 204 -4.82 8.44 -6.35
N ARG A 205 -3.76 7.82 -5.93
CA ARG A 205 -2.40 8.37 -6.08
C ARG A 205 -1.73 7.97 -7.38
N SER A 206 -2.35 7.08 -8.16
CA SER A 206 -1.83 6.70 -9.48
C SER A 206 -1.72 7.85 -10.46
N LEU A 207 -2.50 8.93 -10.21
CA LEU A 207 -2.48 10.16 -11.01
C LEU A 207 -1.55 11.25 -10.43
N TRP A 208 -0.90 10.99 -9.29
CA TRP A 208 0.01 11.96 -8.69
C TRP A 208 1.29 12.08 -9.51
N LYS A 209 1.84 13.28 -9.55
CA LYS A 209 3.04 13.59 -10.34
C LYS A 209 4.05 14.37 -9.53
N ILE A 210 5.32 14.06 -9.72
CA ILE A 210 6.40 14.93 -9.27
C ILE A 210 6.50 16.11 -10.22
N VAL A 211 6.26 17.31 -9.71
CA VAL A 211 6.39 18.57 -10.48
C VAL A 211 7.85 19.00 -10.51
N SER A 212 8.53 18.91 -9.38
CA SER A 212 9.95 19.20 -9.26
C SER A 212 10.55 18.52 -8.05
N VAL A 213 11.83 18.25 -8.12
CA VAL A 213 12.66 17.74 -7.04
C VAL A 213 14.04 18.42 -7.08
N SER A 214 14.59 18.75 -5.93
CA SER A 214 15.92 19.41 -5.85
C SER A 214 17.06 18.51 -6.29
N SER A 215 16.98 17.22 -5.99
CA SER A 215 17.90 16.19 -6.43
C SER A 215 17.36 14.80 -6.14
N GLU A 216 17.83 13.82 -6.90
CA GLU A 216 17.52 12.40 -6.73
C GLU A 216 18.71 11.53 -7.17
N ASN A 217 18.70 10.27 -6.81
CA ASN A 217 19.65 9.26 -7.29
C ASN A 217 18.97 8.30 -8.25
N GLU A 218 19.79 7.71 -9.12
CA GLU A 218 19.35 6.58 -9.96
C GLU A 218 18.88 5.40 -9.09
N GLY A 219 17.68 4.92 -9.35
CA GLY A 219 17.00 3.88 -8.58
C GLY A 219 16.34 4.34 -7.28
N GLU A 220 16.49 5.62 -6.90
CA GLU A 220 15.89 6.25 -5.72
C GLU A 220 15.22 7.57 -6.11
N GLU A 221 14.46 7.54 -7.22
CA GLU A 221 13.83 8.71 -7.83
C GLU A 221 12.66 9.25 -7.00
N ALA A 222 12.35 10.54 -7.17
CA ALA A 222 11.30 11.22 -6.41
C ALA A 222 9.92 10.57 -6.55
N ARG A 223 9.61 9.96 -7.70
CA ARG A 223 8.35 9.22 -7.94
C ARG A 223 8.13 8.08 -6.96
N ASN A 224 9.21 7.47 -6.45
CA ASN A 224 9.13 6.40 -5.47
C ASN A 224 8.53 6.87 -4.13
N ALA A 225 8.54 8.18 -3.86
CA ALA A 225 7.89 8.73 -2.66
C ALA A 225 6.36 8.87 -2.79
N ILE A 226 5.77 8.51 -3.93
CA ILE A 226 4.32 8.61 -4.17
C ILE A 226 3.74 7.37 -4.86
N ASP A 227 4.50 6.29 -5.01
CA ASP A 227 4.12 5.09 -5.78
C ASP A 227 3.28 4.08 -4.98
N GLY A 228 3.19 4.24 -3.66
CA GLY A 228 2.44 3.35 -2.77
C GLY A 228 3.22 2.12 -2.32
N ASP A 229 4.49 1.97 -2.71
CA ASP A 229 5.37 0.88 -2.27
C ASP A 229 6.35 1.38 -1.20
N LEU A 230 6.16 0.97 0.04
CA LEU A 230 7.06 1.30 1.15
C LEU A 230 8.48 0.71 1.02
N ASN A 231 8.74 -0.09 -0.02
CA ASN A 231 10.06 -0.69 -0.28
C ASN A 231 10.91 0.17 -1.20
N THR A 232 10.30 1.01 -1.99
CA THR A 232 10.95 2.02 -2.81
C THR A 232 11.16 3.29 -1.99
N ILE A 233 12.08 4.13 -2.39
CA ILE A 233 12.34 5.41 -1.72
C ILE A 233 12.74 6.48 -2.71
N TRP A 234 12.40 7.71 -2.41
CA TRP A 234 13.17 8.86 -2.87
C TRP A 234 14.35 9.09 -1.94
N HIS A 235 15.53 9.39 -2.51
CA HIS A 235 16.68 9.87 -1.77
C HIS A 235 17.35 11.01 -2.54
N SER A 236 17.64 12.12 -1.85
CA SER A 236 18.44 13.20 -2.42
C SER A 236 19.82 12.68 -2.82
N ARG A 237 20.44 13.29 -3.81
CA ARG A 237 21.72 12.82 -4.34
C ARG A 237 22.80 12.76 -3.26
N TRP A 238 23.26 11.56 -2.95
CA TRP A 238 24.26 11.25 -1.94
C TRP A 238 25.63 10.88 -2.54
N ASN A 239 25.72 10.63 -3.84
CA ASN A 239 26.96 10.42 -4.58
C ASN A 239 27.54 11.77 -5.03
N ASP A 240 28.81 11.78 -5.45
CA ASP A 240 29.54 13.01 -5.82
C ASP A 240 29.02 13.62 -7.14
N PRO A 241 28.70 14.92 -7.18
CA PRO A 241 28.66 15.87 -6.07
C PRO A 241 27.43 15.69 -5.17
N VAL A 242 27.65 15.53 -3.87
CA VAL A 242 26.57 15.41 -2.89
C VAL A 242 25.71 16.68 -2.88
N ALA A 243 24.39 16.50 -2.99
CA ALA A 243 23.45 17.60 -2.85
C ALA A 243 23.32 18.00 -1.37
N LYS A 244 23.14 19.30 -1.10
CA LYS A 244 23.05 19.84 0.25
C LYS A 244 21.64 20.34 0.56
N HIS A 245 21.30 20.39 1.85
CA HIS A 245 20.08 21.05 2.31
C HIS A 245 19.99 22.54 1.88
N PRO A 246 18.79 23.05 1.64
CA PRO A 246 17.50 22.37 1.74
C PRO A 246 17.21 21.48 0.51
N HIS A 247 16.54 20.34 0.76
CA HIS A 247 16.00 19.50 -0.30
C HIS A 247 14.50 19.75 -0.46
N GLU A 248 14.04 19.84 -1.69
CA GLU A 248 12.65 20.12 -2.00
C GLU A 248 12.04 19.03 -2.89
N ILE A 249 10.81 18.67 -2.62
CA ILE A 249 9.96 17.86 -3.49
C ILE A 249 8.59 18.53 -3.62
N VAL A 250 8.10 18.66 -4.85
CA VAL A 250 6.79 19.24 -5.18
C VAL A 250 5.95 18.19 -5.89
N VAL A 251 4.74 17.98 -5.38
CA VAL A 251 3.81 16.98 -5.90
C VAL A 251 2.52 17.66 -6.36
N ASP A 252 2.06 17.30 -7.57
CA ASP A 252 0.70 17.52 -8.05
C ASP A 252 -0.16 16.31 -7.72
N MET A 253 -1.17 16.47 -6.86
CA MET A 253 -2.10 15.41 -6.50
C MET A 253 -3.18 15.19 -7.55
N SER A 254 -3.10 15.88 -8.70
CA SER A 254 -4.05 15.82 -9.82
C SER A 254 -5.50 16.15 -9.49
N SER A 255 -5.82 16.34 -8.22
CA SER A 255 -7.16 16.61 -7.70
C SER A 255 -7.11 17.71 -6.65
N SER A 256 -8.17 18.56 -6.61
CA SER A 256 -8.35 19.52 -5.52
C SER A 256 -8.93 18.80 -4.31
N LEU A 257 -8.16 18.69 -3.24
CA LEU A 257 -8.49 17.97 -2.01
C LEU A 257 -8.67 18.95 -0.85
N GLU A 258 -9.62 18.67 0.04
CA GLU A 258 -9.66 19.28 1.37
C GLU A 258 -8.87 18.38 2.32
N ILE A 259 -7.72 18.86 2.80
CA ILE A 259 -6.69 18.08 3.48
C ILE A 259 -6.64 18.50 4.94
N ASP A 260 -6.65 17.54 5.87
CA ASP A 260 -6.48 17.80 7.31
C ASP A 260 -5.12 17.34 7.85
N LYS A 261 -4.41 16.42 7.14
CA LYS A 261 -3.08 15.93 7.55
C LYS A 261 -2.17 15.69 6.34
N PHE A 262 -0.89 15.94 6.55
CA PHE A 262 0.17 15.44 5.69
C PHE A 262 0.85 14.26 6.38
N ILE A 263 1.31 13.28 5.60
CA ILE A 263 1.89 12.04 6.09
C ILE A 263 3.28 11.88 5.46
N TYR A 264 4.28 11.78 6.31
CA TYR A 264 5.64 11.42 5.94
C TYR A 264 5.95 10.02 6.44
N GLN A 265 6.23 9.11 5.52
CA GLN A 265 6.74 7.78 5.83
C GLN A 265 8.25 7.76 5.61
N PRO A 266 9.04 7.72 6.68
CA PRO A 266 10.48 7.56 6.57
C PRO A 266 10.85 6.19 5.99
N ARG A 267 12.01 6.10 5.36
CA ARG A 267 12.61 4.80 5.01
C ARG A 267 12.94 3.98 6.27
N ASN A 268 13.02 2.65 6.12
CA ASN A 268 13.35 1.77 7.24
C ASN A 268 14.72 2.04 7.85
N SER A 269 15.75 2.29 7.02
CA SER A 269 17.07 2.66 7.53
C SER A 269 17.09 4.13 7.98
N GLU A 270 18.09 4.50 8.77
CA GLU A 270 18.19 5.86 9.35
C GLU A 270 18.77 6.89 8.38
N ASN A 271 19.25 6.47 7.19
CA ASN A 271 19.91 7.37 6.26
C ASN A 271 18.91 8.31 5.58
N GLY A 272 19.13 9.61 5.69
CA GLY A 272 18.32 10.63 5.05
C GLY A 272 16.95 10.87 5.71
N ARG A 273 16.70 10.36 6.92
CA ARG A 273 15.46 10.71 7.64
C ARG A 273 15.40 12.21 7.88
N ILE A 274 14.35 12.83 7.38
CA ILE A 274 14.13 14.28 7.53
C ILE A 274 13.90 14.60 8.99
N LYS A 275 14.56 15.66 9.49
CA LYS A 275 14.40 16.17 10.84
C LYS A 275 13.57 17.44 10.87
N ASP A 276 14.14 18.56 10.47
CA ASP A 276 13.42 19.82 10.42
C ASP A 276 12.87 20.03 9.01
N TYR A 277 11.61 20.46 8.91
CA TYR A 277 10.93 20.62 7.63
C TYR A 277 10.09 21.90 7.55
N GLU A 278 9.81 22.31 6.32
CA GLU A 278 8.73 23.20 5.96
C GLU A 278 7.79 22.52 4.98
N LEU A 279 6.49 22.69 5.18
CA LEU A 279 5.45 22.13 4.33
C LEU A 279 4.56 23.28 3.82
N TYR A 280 4.27 23.26 2.54
CA TYR A 280 3.43 24.24 1.86
C TYR A 280 2.37 23.55 1.02
N PHE A 281 1.27 24.23 0.81
CA PHE A 281 0.18 23.79 -0.05
C PHE A 281 -0.18 24.88 -1.07
N SER A 282 -0.69 24.45 -2.22
CA SER A 282 -1.08 25.35 -3.30
C SER A 282 -2.28 24.79 -4.08
N LYS A 283 -3.11 25.67 -4.62
CA LYS A 283 -4.20 25.31 -5.53
C LYS A 283 -3.75 25.24 -6.99
N ASP A 284 -2.74 26.01 -7.36
CA ASP A 284 -2.31 26.25 -8.75
C ASP A 284 -0.84 25.90 -9.02
N GLY A 285 -0.11 25.42 -8.00
CA GLY A 285 1.32 25.10 -8.09
C GLY A 285 2.25 26.32 -8.19
N LYS A 286 1.71 27.54 -8.16
CA LYS A 286 2.46 28.80 -8.28
C LYS A 286 2.41 29.64 -7.01
N ASN A 287 1.24 29.79 -6.44
CA ASN A 287 1.00 30.52 -5.21
C ASN A 287 0.99 29.56 -4.03
N TRP A 288 2.00 29.66 -3.17
CA TRP A 288 2.21 28.75 -2.06
C TRP A 288 1.78 29.41 -0.74
N GLU A 289 0.79 28.82 -0.12
CA GLU A 289 0.18 29.29 1.12
C GLU A 289 0.30 28.23 2.21
N ASN A 290 -0.22 28.54 3.41
CA ASN A 290 -0.36 27.59 4.51
C ASN A 290 0.95 26.90 4.91
N LYS A 291 2.01 27.73 5.10
CA LYS A 291 3.31 27.25 5.56
C LYS A 291 3.21 26.66 6.96
N THR A 292 3.57 25.39 7.09
CA THR A 292 3.73 24.70 8.35
C THR A 292 5.21 24.32 8.53
N LYS A 293 5.75 24.55 9.72
CA LYS A 293 7.12 24.15 10.11
C LYS A 293 7.03 23.11 11.22
N GLY A 294 7.96 22.19 11.25
CA GLY A 294 8.01 21.22 12.32
C GLY A 294 9.28 20.40 12.33
N ARG A 295 9.24 19.40 13.18
CA ARG A 295 10.31 18.43 13.34
C ARG A 295 9.72 17.05 13.36
N PHE A 296 10.32 16.14 12.59
CA PHE A 296 10.03 14.71 12.62
C PHE A 296 10.91 14.00 13.65
N GLU A 297 10.37 12.98 14.25
CA GLU A 297 11.07 12.12 15.19
C GLU A 297 11.99 11.13 14.46
N ASN A 298 13.03 10.65 15.15
CA ASN A 298 13.85 9.56 14.63
C ASN A 298 13.12 8.22 14.74
N SER A 299 12.21 7.97 13.82
CA SER A 299 11.39 6.77 13.76
C SER A 299 11.30 6.27 12.32
N SER A 300 11.09 4.97 12.12
CA SER A 300 10.70 4.39 10.83
C SER A 300 9.17 4.34 10.64
N SER A 301 8.39 4.70 11.66
CA SER A 301 6.94 4.75 11.57
C SER A 301 6.46 5.98 10.81
N ALA A 302 5.28 5.89 10.21
CA ALA A 302 4.62 7.05 9.59
C ALA A 302 4.45 8.19 10.59
N GLN A 303 4.71 9.41 10.15
CA GLN A 303 4.62 10.62 10.95
C GLN A 303 3.58 11.57 10.34
N PHE A 304 2.79 12.18 11.19
CA PHE A 304 1.62 12.95 10.81
C PHE A 304 1.79 14.41 11.15
N VAL A 305 1.58 15.29 10.16
CA VAL A 305 1.49 16.73 10.35
C VAL A 305 0.02 17.11 10.28
N THR A 306 -0.61 17.24 11.44
CA THR A 306 -2.03 17.68 11.52
C THR A 306 -2.10 19.17 11.29
N LEU A 307 -2.95 19.61 10.38
CA LEU A 307 -3.19 21.01 10.06
C LEU A 307 -4.18 21.59 11.08
N GLU A 308 -4.01 22.85 11.45
CA GLU A 308 -4.92 23.54 12.39
C GLU A 308 -6.36 23.58 11.87
N LYS A 309 -6.51 23.69 10.55
CA LYS A 309 -7.78 23.62 9.82
C LYS A 309 -7.55 22.87 8.52
N PRO A 310 -8.55 22.11 8.04
CA PRO A 310 -8.49 21.55 6.70
C PRO A 310 -8.26 22.63 5.64
N ILE A 311 -7.41 22.38 4.69
CA ILE A 311 -7.08 23.29 3.60
C ILE A 311 -7.42 22.67 2.24
N VAL A 312 -7.83 23.50 1.30
CA VAL A 312 -8.09 23.10 -0.07
C VAL A 312 -6.84 23.31 -0.90
N ALA A 313 -6.26 22.21 -1.40
CA ALA A 313 -5.06 22.24 -2.24
C ALA A 313 -5.08 21.13 -3.29
N ARG A 314 -4.37 21.37 -4.38
CA ARG A 314 -4.01 20.37 -5.39
C ARG A 314 -2.54 19.99 -5.34
N TYR A 315 -1.70 20.88 -4.83
CA TYR A 315 -0.25 20.68 -4.75
C TYR A 315 0.21 20.74 -3.32
N PHE A 316 1.24 19.95 -2.99
CA PHE A 316 2.02 20.16 -1.80
C PHE A 316 3.51 20.25 -2.12
N LYS A 317 4.24 20.92 -1.24
CA LYS A 317 5.69 21.03 -1.32
C LYS A 317 6.29 20.76 0.06
N LEU A 318 7.17 19.78 0.13
CA LEU A 318 7.95 19.46 1.31
C LEU A 318 9.38 19.97 1.11
N ILE A 319 9.88 20.73 2.07
CA ILE A 319 11.27 21.20 2.15
C ILE A 319 11.92 20.55 3.36
N ALA A 320 12.90 19.70 3.14
CA ALA A 320 13.75 19.13 4.17
C ALA A 320 14.87 20.10 4.47
N LEU A 321 14.91 20.61 5.70
CA LEU A 321 15.88 21.60 6.16
C LEU A 321 17.09 20.97 6.83
N SER A 322 16.93 19.79 7.42
CA SER A 322 18.00 19.03 8.08
C SER A 322 17.65 17.54 8.16
N GLU A 323 18.66 16.74 8.37
CA GLU A 323 18.57 15.28 8.59
C GLU A 323 18.82 14.97 10.07
N ILE A 324 18.30 13.84 10.56
CA ILE A 324 18.34 13.42 11.98
C ILE A 324 19.77 13.44 12.56
N TYR A 325 20.75 12.99 11.81
CA TYR A 325 22.17 12.93 12.25
C TYR A 325 23.02 14.06 11.70
N GLY A 326 22.42 15.07 11.05
CA GLY A 326 23.13 16.24 10.52
C GLY A 326 23.89 16.00 9.24
N ARG A 327 23.52 14.96 8.47
CA ARG A 327 24.07 14.72 7.12
C ARG A 327 23.33 15.57 6.09
N ASP A 328 23.95 15.72 4.90
CA ASP A 328 23.38 16.50 3.80
C ASP A 328 22.30 15.73 2.98
N TRP A 329 21.55 14.83 3.59
CA TRP A 329 20.64 13.90 2.90
C TRP A 329 19.19 14.12 3.30
N ALA A 330 18.29 13.80 2.35
CA ALA A 330 16.86 13.65 2.62
C ALA A 330 16.32 12.40 1.91
N SER A 331 15.39 11.70 2.53
CA SER A 331 14.71 10.55 1.94
C SER A 331 13.28 10.41 2.43
N ALA A 332 12.45 9.81 1.61
CA ALA A 332 11.09 9.41 1.96
C ALA A 332 10.79 8.05 1.32
N ALA A 333 10.19 7.14 2.06
CA ALA A 333 9.57 5.95 1.47
C ALA A 333 8.21 6.34 0.87
N GLU A 334 7.43 7.19 1.56
CA GLU A 334 6.16 7.69 1.06
C GLU A 334 5.83 9.08 1.59
N LEU A 335 5.22 9.87 0.71
CA LEU A 335 4.57 11.14 1.04
C LEU A 335 3.09 11.03 0.68
N ASN A 336 2.22 11.39 1.61
CA ASN A 336 0.78 11.26 1.42
C ASN A 336 0.03 12.38 2.13
N VAL A 337 -1.27 12.48 1.88
CA VAL A 337 -2.19 13.36 2.59
C VAL A 337 -3.41 12.57 3.07
N ASN A 338 -3.98 12.99 4.20
CA ASN A 338 -5.32 12.60 4.58
C ASN A 338 -6.29 13.67 4.08
N ALA A 339 -7.15 13.29 3.15
CA ALA A 339 -8.17 14.18 2.64
C ALA A 339 -9.50 13.87 3.34
N VAL A 340 -10.20 14.91 3.75
CA VAL A 340 -11.54 14.83 4.33
C VAL A 340 -12.62 15.00 3.26
N ARG A 341 -12.27 15.58 2.10
CA ARG A 341 -13.14 15.72 0.95
C ARG A 341 -12.33 15.83 -0.35
N ASN A 342 -12.80 15.19 -1.40
CA ASN A 342 -12.32 15.41 -2.77
C ASN A 342 -13.27 16.41 -3.46
N LEU A 343 -12.74 17.57 -3.82
CA LEU A 343 -13.51 18.68 -4.38
C LEU A 343 -13.51 18.69 -5.92
N SER A 344 -12.68 17.87 -6.54
CA SER A 344 -12.58 17.84 -8.01
C SER A 344 -13.75 17.15 -8.72
N GLY A 345 -14.76 16.70 -7.99
CA GLY A 345 -15.89 15.95 -8.56
C GLY A 345 -15.51 14.56 -9.09
N ALA A 346 -14.26 14.19 -8.95
CA ALA A 346 -13.58 13.15 -9.71
C ALA A 346 -13.88 11.70 -9.28
N SER A 347 -14.75 11.45 -8.31
CA SER A 347 -15.20 10.07 -8.07
C SER A 347 -16.23 9.58 -9.10
N GLU A 348 -16.87 10.49 -9.80
CA GLU A 348 -17.90 10.16 -10.80
C GLU A 348 -17.41 10.13 -12.26
N GLU A 349 -16.21 10.65 -12.54
CA GLU A 349 -15.68 10.78 -13.92
C GLU A 349 -14.39 9.99 -14.18
N ARG A 350 -13.99 9.10 -13.27
CA ARG A 350 -12.74 8.37 -13.46
C ARG A 350 -12.82 7.36 -14.59
N GLN A 351 -11.87 7.55 -15.49
CA GLN A 351 -11.55 6.59 -16.53
C GLN A 351 -10.45 5.68 -16.01
N LYS A 352 -10.66 4.37 -16.07
CA LYS A 352 -9.63 3.38 -15.65
C LYS A 352 -9.42 2.38 -16.76
N VAL A 353 -8.16 2.06 -17.07
CA VAL A 353 -7.86 0.88 -17.87
C VAL A 353 -8.21 -0.34 -17.05
N VAL A 354 -9.11 -1.17 -17.56
CA VAL A 354 -9.65 -2.35 -16.85
C VAL A 354 -9.25 -3.66 -17.50
N TYR A 355 -8.83 -3.61 -18.75
CA TYR A 355 -8.40 -4.79 -19.49
C TYR A 355 -7.45 -4.42 -20.64
N VAL A 356 -6.49 -5.29 -20.88
CA VAL A 356 -5.67 -5.37 -22.10
C VAL A 356 -5.50 -6.83 -22.48
N ASP A 357 -5.41 -7.13 -23.79
CA ASP A 357 -5.22 -8.50 -24.28
C ASP A 357 -3.80 -9.03 -24.00
N SER A 358 -2.84 -8.15 -23.84
CA SER A 358 -1.44 -8.48 -23.60
C SER A 358 -0.77 -7.36 -22.79
N ASP A 359 -0.11 -7.71 -21.70
CA ASP A 359 0.52 -6.76 -20.79
C ASP A 359 1.96 -7.17 -20.49
N ALA A 360 2.90 -6.34 -20.88
CA ALA A 360 4.30 -6.52 -20.55
C ALA A 360 4.59 -5.84 -19.20
N ASP A 361 5.12 -6.61 -18.25
CA ASP A 361 5.61 -6.15 -16.95
C ASP A 361 4.57 -5.39 -16.08
N GLY A 362 3.26 -5.66 -16.29
CA GLY A 362 2.19 -5.00 -15.54
C GLY A 362 2.00 -3.53 -15.91
N SER A 363 2.33 -3.16 -17.15
CA SER A 363 2.31 -1.78 -17.65
C SER A 363 0.91 -1.22 -17.96
N MET A 364 -0.15 -2.05 -17.92
CA MET A 364 -1.52 -1.70 -18.32
C MET A 364 -1.98 -0.33 -17.78
N LYS A 365 -1.74 -0.06 -16.50
CA LYS A 365 -2.17 1.19 -15.85
C LYS A 365 -1.40 2.44 -16.33
N LEU A 366 -0.24 2.26 -16.96
CA LEU A 366 0.56 3.36 -17.50
C LEU A 366 -0.09 4.03 -18.72
N ALA A 367 -1.10 3.40 -19.34
CA ALA A 367 -1.86 4.00 -20.43
C ALA A 367 -2.92 5.04 -20.00
N ALA A 368 -3.04 5.32 -18.70
CA ALA A 368 -3.96 6.31 -18.15
C ALA A 368 -3.44 6.86 -16.80
N ASP A 369 -2.12 6.97 -16.64
CA ASP A 369 -1.48 7.48 -15.43
C ASP A 369 -1.19 8.99 -15.50
N GLY A 370 -1.39 9.57 -16.68
CA GLY A 370 -1.19 11.00 -16.95
C GLY A 370 0.25 11.39 -17.21
N ASP A 371 1.18 10.46 -17.35
CA ASP A 371 2.58 10.70 -17.75
C ASP A 371 2.83 10.18 -19.17
N ILE A 372 2.98 11.09 -20.13
CA ILE A 372 3.22 10.75 -21.53
C ILE A 372 4.58 10.05 -21.79
N ASN A 373 5.47 10.00 -20.79
CA ASN A 373 6.76 9.34 -20.90
C ASN A 373 6.70 7.87 -20.46
N THR A 374 5.65 7.47 -19.77
CA THR A 374 5.34 6.08 -19.47
C THR A 374 4.37 5.53 -20.53
N PHE A 375 4.27 4.22 -20.67
CA PHE A 375 3.33 3.63 -21.62
C PHE A 375 3.05 2.17 -21.32
N TRP A 376 1.81 1.76 -21.61
CA TRP A 376 1.49 0.36 -21.77
C TRP A 376 2.03 -0.16 -23.08
N HIS A 377 2.51 -1.41 -23.09
CA HIS A 377 2.80 -2.13 -24.33
C HIS A 377 2.50 -3.62 -24.22
N THR A 378 2.20 -4.23 -25.35
CA THR A 378 1.99 -5.67 -25.44
C THR A 378 3.30 -6.42 -25.24
N VAL A 379 3.21 -7.69 -24.78
CA VAL A 379 4.38 -8.55 -24.59
C VAL A 379 5.18 -8.65 -25.89
N HIS A 380 6.44 -8.27 -25.83
CA HIS A 380 7.36 -8.29 -26.94
C HIS A 380 8.72 -8.81 -26.45
N ASN A 381 8.97 -10.09 -26.64
CA ASN A 381 10.25 -10.69 -26.31
C ASN A 381 10.65 -11.72 -27.39
N GLN A 382 11.89 -12.22 -27.33
CA GLN A 382 12.44 -13.14 -28.33
C GLN A 382 11.70 -14.49 -28.42
N PHE A 383 10.86 -14.82 -27.46
CA PHE A 383 10.13 -16.09 -27.40
C PHE A 383 8.64 -15.96 -27.73
N TYR A 384 8.07 -14.76 -27.57
CA TYR A 384 6.66 -14.53 -27.79
C TYR A 384 6.39 -13.11 -28.31
N LEU A 385 5.69 -13.06 -29.44
CA LEU A 385 5.16 -11.86 -30.07
C LEU A 385 3.66 -12.05 -30.23
N ALA A 386 2.87 -11.37 -29.44
CA ALA A 386 1.43 -11.38 -29.60
C ALA A 386 1.06 -10.81 -30.99
N PRO A 387 0.23 -11.50 -31.79
CA PRO A 387 -0.19 -10.97 -33.09
C PRO A 387 -1.32 -9.95 -32.92
N TYR A 388 -1.42 -8.99 -33.84
CA TYR A 388 -2.61 -8.15 -33.96
C TYR A 388 -3.87 -8.99 -34.24
N PRO A 389 -5.07 -8.57 -33.79
CA PRO A 389 -5.36 -7.27 -33.14
C PRO A 389 -5.01 -7.27 -31.67
N HIS A 390 -4.68 -6.08 -31.12
CA HIS A 390 -4.50 -5.81 -29.71
C HIS A 390 -5.62 -4.93 -29.19
N GLU A 391 -5.97 -5.02 -27.91
CA GLU A 391 -7.02 -4.20 -27.35
C GLU A 391 -6.70 -3.65 -25.95
N ILE A 392 -7.20 -2.44 -25.70
CA ILE A 392 -7.18 -1.78 -24.42
C ILE A 392 -8.60 -1.26 -24.10
N GLN A 393 -9.08 -1.55 -22.89
CA GLN A 393 -10.43 -1.19 -22.46
C GLN A 393 -10.37 -0.22 -21.29
N ILE A 394 -11.14 0.85 -21.40
CA ILE A 394 -11.35 1.85 -20.34
C ILE A 394 -12.76 1.70 -19.78
N ALA A 395 -12.88 1.61 -18.45
CA ALA A 395 -14.14 1.76 -17.73
C ALA A 395 -14.32 3.22 -17.27
N LEU A 396 -15.51 3.71 -17.42
CA LEU A 396 -15.97 4.99 -16.86
C LEU A 396 -16.61 4.71 -15.49
N ALA A 397 -16.54 5.67 -14.56
CA ALA A 397 -17.11 5.52 -13.22
C ALA A 397 -18.62 5.23 -13.25
N LYS A 398 -19.35 5.83 -14.19
CA LYS A 398 -20.77 5.56 -14.45
C LYS A 398 -21.04 5.57 -15.95
N GLU A 399 -22.18 5.03 -16.36
CA GLU A 399 -22.64 5.18 -17.73
C GLU A 399 -22.84 6.66 -18.04
N THR A 400 -22.15 7.15 -19.07
CA THR A 400 -22.19 8.57 -19.47
C THR A 400 -22.18 8.71 -20.98
N THR A 401 -22.40 9.91 -21.48
CA THR A 401 -22.38 10.19 -22.92
C THR A 401 -20.95 10.48 -23.36
N VAL A 402 -20.40 9.59 -24.20
CA VAL A 402 -19.05 9.70 -24.78
C VAL A 402 -19.14 10.21 -26.22
N LYS A 403 -18.16 11.01 -26.66
CA LYS A 403 -18.10 11.63 -28.01
C LYS A 403 -16.79 11.35 -28.75
N GLY A 404 -15.84 10.65 -28.13
CA GLY A 404 -14.55 10.41 -28.75
C GLY A 404 -13.53 9.83 -27.79
N LEU A 405 -12.30 9.72 -28.26
CA LEU A 405 -11.15 9.40 -27.45
C LEU A 405 -9.91 10.15 -27.94
N LYS A 406 -8.92 10.37 -27.06
CA LYS A 406 -7.57 10.84 -27.40
C LYS A 406 -6.59 9.69 -27.19
N TYR A 407 -5.77 9.47 -28.18
CA TYR A 407 -4.64 8.54 -28.15
C TYR A 407 -3.34 9.32 -28.14
N THR A 408 -2.54 9.18 -27.10
CA THR A 408 -1.17 9.67 -27.04
C THR A 408 -0.20 8.52 -27.33
N PRO A 409 0.53 8.56 -28.42
CA PRO A 409 1.52 7.54 -28.78
C PRO A 409 2.71 7.57 -27.82
N ARG A 410 3.43 6.44 -27.71
CA ARG A 410 4.69 6.41 -26.97
C ARG A 410 5.70 7.43 -27.54
N GLN A 411 6.48 8.06 -26.63
CA GLN A 411 7.29 9.23 -26.95
C GLN A 411 8.73 8.91 -27.36
N ASP A 412 9.26 7.79 -26.89
CA ASP A 412 10.68 7.42 -27.06
C ASP A 412 10.97 6.71 -28.39
N SER A 413 9.96 6.06 -29.01
CA SER A 413 10.11 5.29 -30.25
C SER A 413 8.82 5.31 -31.07
N SER A 414 8.95 5.08 -32.39
CA SER A 414 7.81 4.78 -33.27
C SER A 414 7.36 3.31 -33.21
N GLU A 415 8.19 2.44 -32.64
CA GLU A 415 7.83 1.02 -32.47
C GLU A 415 6.67 0.88 -31.48
N GLY A 416 5.63 0.16 -31.90
CA GLY A 416 4.41 -0.02 -31.11
C GLY A 416 3.38 1.10 -31.25
N ARG A 417 3.65 2.21 -31.93
CA ARG A 417 2.61 3.19 -32.27
C ARG A 417 1.53 2.52 -33.10
N ILE A 418 0.27 2.73 -32.70
CA ILE A 418 -0.89 2.14 -33.36
C ILE A 418 -1.10 2.80 -34.71
N GLY A 419 -1.26 1.99 -35.76
CA GLY A 419 -1.61 2.43 -37.10
C GLY A 419 -3.13 2.33 -37.31
N LYS A 420 -3.62 1.24 -37.90
CA LYS A 420 -5.06 1.03 -38.08
C LYS A 420 -5.73 0.70 -36.76
N TYR A 421 -6.91 1.27 -36.53
CA TYR A 421 -7.66 1.10 -35.30
C TYR A 421 -9.17 1.02 -35.54
N GLU A 422 -9.87 0.47 -34.55
CA GLU A 422 -11.32 0.54 -34.36
C GLU A 422 -11.62 0.92 -32.91
N VAL A 423 -12.73 1.66 -32.71
CA VAL A 423 -13.22 2.05 -31.40
C VAL A 423 -14.59 1.42 -31.17
N TYR A 424 -14.77 0.84 -30.00
CA TYR A 424 -16.01 0.20 -29.59
C TYR A 424 -16.50 0.77 -28.25
N ILE A 425 -17.79 0.66 -28.02
CA ILE A 425 -18.44 1.00 -26.74
C ILE A 425 -19.23 -0.19 -26.21
N SER A 426 -19.38 -0.22 -24.89
CA SER A 426 -20.20 -1.22 -24.22
C SER A 426 -20.85 -0.66 -22.97
N HIS A 427 -21.98 -1.26 -22.56
CA HIS A 427 -22.65 -0.96 -21.29
C HIS A 427 -22.14 -1.87 -20.16
N ASP A 428 -21.69 -3.08 -20.48
CA ASP A 428 -21.34 -4.12 -19.50
C ASP A 428 -19.88 -4.61 -19.61
N GLY A 429 -19.11 -4.09 -20.59
CA GLY A 429 -17.72 -4.50 -20.86
C GLY A 429 -17.58 -5.88 -21.51
N LYS A 430 -18.69 -6.53 -21.89
CA LYS A 430 -18.71 -7.87 -22.49
C LYS A 430 -19.23 -7.83 -23.92
N GLU A 431 -20.35 -7.16 -24.16
CA GLU A 431 -20.94 -7.01 -25.48
C GLU A 431 -20.54 -5.67 -26.11
N TRP A 432 -19.86 -5.72 -27.24
CA TRP A 432 -19.20 -4.55 -27.85
C TRP A 432 -19.87 -4.02 -29.13
N GLY A 433 -20.79 -4.76 -29.71
CA GLY A 433 -21.52 -4.35 -30.92
C GLY A 433 -20.61 -4.04 -32.12
N LYS A 434 -21.01 -3.04 -32.92
CA LYS A 434 -20.22 -2.57 -34.08
C LYS A 434 -19.28 -1.44 -33.64
N ALA A 435 -18.15 -1.31 -34.34
CA ALA A 435 -17.26 -0.18 -34.15
C ALA A 435 -17.99 1.16 -34.36
N VAL A 436 -17.83 2.08 -33.43
CA VAL A 436 -18.38 3.45 -33.49
C VAL A 436 -17.47 4.41 -34.26
N ALA A 437 -16.18 4.06 -34.37
CA ALA A 437 -15.21 4.75 -35.21
C ALA A 437 -14.13 3.77 -35.68
N SER A 438 -13.53 4.07 -36.83
CA SER A 438 -12.37 3.36 -37.35
C SER A 438 -11.49 4.32 -38.16
N GLY A 439 -10.18 4.05 -38.24
CA GLY A 439 -9.27 4.91 -38.96
C GLY A 439 -7.84 4.43 -38.93
N THR A 440 -6.93 5.36 -39.23
CA THR A 440 -5.49 5.13 -39.16
C THR A 440 -4.83 6.32 -38.49
N PHE A 441 -4.08 6.08 -37.43
CA PHE A 441 -3.26 7.07 -36.78
C PHE A 441 -2.00 7.39 -37.57
N ALA A 442 -1.56 8.63 -37.51
CA ALA A 442 -0.30 9.04 -38.11
C ALA A 442 0.90 8.57 -37.26
N ASP A 443 2.06 8.37 -37.90
CA ASP A 443 3.31 8.19 -37.16
C ASP A 443 3.79 9.54 -36.61
N SER A 444 3.30 9.88 -35.45
CA SER A 444 3.55 11.14 -34.74
C SER A 444 3.67 10.91 -33.26
N LYS A 445 4.32 11.82 -32.54
CA LYS A 445 4.30 11.92 -31.08
C LYS A 445 3.10 12.71 -30.55
N GLU A 446 2.44 13.44 -31.41
CA GLU A 446 1.33 14.31 -31.03
C GLU A 446 0.09 13.50 -30.67
N VAL A 447 -0.70 14.08 -29.76
CA VAL A 447 -2.01 13.52 -29.38
C VAL A 447 -2.93 13.45 -30.59
N GLN A 448 -3.54 12.31 -30.81
CA GLN A 448 -4.47 12.09 -31.91
C GLN A 448 -5.88 11.86 -31.41
N THR A 449 -6.82 12.66 -31.87
CA THR A 449 -8.22 12.62 -31.44
C THR A 449 -9.09 11.86 -32.43
N VAL A 450 -9.93 11.00 -31.90
CA VAL A 450 -10.98 10.28 -32.65
C VAL A 450 -12.32 10.77 -32.14
N GLU A 451 -13.13 11.34 -33.01
CA GLU A 451 -14.49 11.77 -32.69
C GLU A 451 -15.53 10.85 -33.34
N PHE A 452 -16.64 10.65 -32.66
CA PHE A 452 -17.79 9.88 -33.15
C PHE A 452 -19.10 10.48 -32.62
N ASN A 453 -20.22 10.04 -33.17
CA ASN A 453 -21.53 10.49 -32.70
C ASN A 453 -21.71 10.20 -31.22
N PRO A 454 -22.14 11.19 -30.40
CA PRO A 454 -22.33 11.00 -28.99
C PRO A 454 -23.27 9.81 -28.68
N CYS A 455 -22.82 8.94 -27.78
CA CYS A 455 -23.56 7.75 -27.37
C CYS A 455 -23.30 7.40 -25.90
N LYS A 456 -24.24 6.74 -25.24
CA LYS A 456 -24.08 6.30 -23.86
C LYS A 456 -23.18 5.07 -23.78
N ALA A 457 -22.21 5.09 -22.88
CA ALA A 457 -21.29 3.99 -22.63
C ALA A 457 -20.85 3.94 -21.17
N ARG A 458 -20.55 2.76 -20.68
CA ARG A 458 -19.85 2.49 -19.44
C ARG A 458 -18.40 2.10 -19.72
N TYR A 459 -18.15 1.51 -20.89
CA TYR A 459 -16.83 1.03 -21.32
C TYR A 459 -16.54 1.50 -22.74
N VAL A 460 -15.27 1.81 -22.99
CA VAL A 460 -14.74 2.17 -24.31
C VAL A 460 -13.52 1.29 -24.58
N LYS A 461 -13.46 0.71 -25.78
CA LYS A 461 -12.35 -0.13 -26.22
C LYS A 461 -11.69 0.49 -27.45
N LEU A 462 -10.37 0.64 -27.40
CA LEU A 462 -9.54 0.86 -28.58
C LEU A 462 -8.94 -0.48 -29.02
N GLN A 463 -9.26 -0.89 -30.22
CA GLN A 463 -8.67 -2.07 -30.85
C GLN A 463 -7.66 -1.64 -31.89
N ALA A 464 -6.42 -1.99 -31.66
CA ALA A 464 -5.31 -1.78 -32.59
C ALA A 464 -5.28 -2.93 -33.60
N LEU A 465 -5.36 -2.61 -34.88
CA LEU A 465 -5.35 -3.58 -35.98
C LEU A 465 -3.98 -3.71 -36.67
N SER A 466 -3.13 -2.70 -36.53
CA SER A 466 -1.75 -2.71 -37.00
C SER A 466 -0.92 -1.65 -36.28
N ALA A 467 0.42 -1.80 -36.31
CA ALA A 467 1.32 -0.68 -36.01
C ALA A 467 1.43 0.28 -37.20
N VAL A 468 2.01 1.47 -36.95
CA VAL A 468 2.45 2.39 -38.04
C VAL A 468 3.62 1.79 -38.81
N ILE A 469 4.52 1.08 -38.14
CA ILE A 469 5.61 0.34 -38.77
C ILE A 469 5.09 -1.02 -39.24
N LYS A 470 5.10 -1.28 -40.52
CA LYS A 470 4.48 -2.45 -41.15
C LYS A 470 4.87 -3.81 -40.56
N GLU A 471 6.12 -3.94 -40.14
CA GLU A 471 6.68 -5.18 -39.59
C GLU A 471 6.53 -5.31 -38.05
N ALA A 472 6.18 -4.21 -37.38
CA ALA A 472 6.02 -4.23 -35.91
C ALA A 472 4.74 -4.97 -35.49
N LYS A 473 4.86 -5.81 -34.48
CA LYS A 473 3.74 -6.58 -33.90
C LYS A 473 3.29 -6.09 -32.55
N MET A 474 4.05 -5.18 -31.96
CA MET A 474 3.77 -4.59 -30.65
C MET A 474 2.77 -3.43 -30.79
N ALA A 475 1.83 -3.29 -29.84
CA ALA A 475 1.05 -2.07 -29.63
C ALA A 475 1.52 -1.39 -28.34
N ALA A 476 1.53 -0.06 -28.33
CA ALA A 476 1.88 0.76 -27.17
C ALA A 476 0.99 2.01 -27.10
N VAL A 477 0.64 2.40 -25.87
CA VAL A 477 -0.19 3.57 -25.57
C VAL A 477 0.45 4.30 -24.39
N ALA A 478 0.88 5.55 -24.60
CA ALA A 478 1.34 6.40 -23.50
C ALA A 478 0.13 6.90 -22.69
N GLU A 479 -0.89 7.43 -23.36
CA GLU A 479 -2.13 7.85 -22.69
C GLU A 479 -3.35 7.56 -23.58
N LEU A 480 -4.42 7.13 -22.95
CA LEU A 480 -5.73 6.95 -23.57
C LEU A 480 -6.82 7.63 -22.74
N GLU A 481 -7.46 8.65 -23.30
CA GLU A 481 -8.50 9.45 -22.63
C GLU A 481 -9.81 9.36 -23.41
N VAL A 482 -10.92 9.06 -22.74
CA VAL A 482 -12.27 9.10 -23.34
C VAL A 482 -12.83 10.51 -23.21
N LEU A 483 -13.34 11.05 -24.31
CA LEU A 483 -13.95 12.36 -24.38
C LEU A 483 -15.44 12.29 -24.02
N LEU A 484 -15.81 13.00 -22.98
CA LEU A 484 -17.19 13.08 -22.49
C LEU A 484 -17.90 14.30 -23.10
N VAL A 485 -19.24 14.20 -23.19
CA VAL A 485 -20.08 15.37 -23.47
C VAL A 485 -20.29 16.12 -22.16
N GLU A 486 -19.91 17.39 -22.16
CA GLU A 486 -20.15 18.31 -21.03
C GLU A 486 -21.62 18.52 -20.74
#